data_a94504cff3f6bff69126215d8e8ed101
#
_entry.id   a94504cff3f6bff69126215d8e8ed101
#
_cell.length_a   1.000
_cell.length_b   1.000
_cell.length_c   1.000
_cell.angle_alpha   90.00
_cell.angle_beta   90.00
_cell.angle_gamma   90.00
#
_symmetry.space_group_name_H-M   'P 1'
#
loop_
_entity.id
_entity.type
_entity.pdbx_description
1 polymer ?
#
loop_
_entity_poly.entity_id
_entity_poly.type
_entity_poly.pdbx_seq_one_letter_code
_entity_poly.pdbx_strand_id
1 'polypeptide(L)'
;MLARAVDERIRKSRSGSGGAVTALLASGLAGGEFDAVVATIKSRGIEGRAVVITDRDTLLRAAGSRWTLVENLKLLHQALSSYRVRKAAVVCTPCQAHFLKQTATFPLVEGTDFSERIALVVGLFCMGTFSQPSFTAFLRRRFGVSPEEVTDVSLREGALHVEVEGRKAPLRIPVAEAVEFVNLGCLLCEDYTASDADISAGVAAAARGWTVLVARTERGAEMLEKGEAQGFIETAQAPEDVLVEILQRAEEKARRAVEYKLRFV
;
A
#
# COMPACT_ATOMS: atom_id res chain seq x y z
N MET A 1 -0.95 16.38 4.00
CA MET A 1 -0.26 17.05 2.89
C MET A 1 -0.39 16.26 1.60
N LEU A 2 -0.18 16.90 0.47
CA LEU A 2 0.08 16.24 -0.81
C LEU A 2 1.57 16.15 -1.05
N ALA A 3 2.03 15.07 -1.67
CA ALA A 3 3.43 14.92 -2.08
C ALA A 3 3.54 14.18 -3.41
N ARG A 4 4.60 14.47 -4.16
CA ARG A 4 4.96 13.72 -5.37
C ARG A 4 6.47 13.64 -5.53
N ALA A 5 6.93 12.66 -6.27
CA ALA A 5 8.34 12.51 -6.58
C ALA A 5 8.86 13.66 -7.43
N VAL A 6 10.05 14.19 -7.12
CA VAL A 6 10.75 15.14 -7.98
C VAL A 6 11.28 14.44 -9.23
N ASP A 7 11.83 13.22 -9.09
CA ASP A 7 12.28 12.41 -10.23
C ASP A 7 11.09 12.00 -11.11
N GLU A 8 11.08 12.46 -12.37
CA GLU A 8 10.04 12.14 -13.33
C GLU A 8 9.90 10.64 -13.65
N ARG A 9 10.97 9.86 -13.55
CA ARG A 9 10.93 8.41 -13.80
C ARG A 9 10.11 7.71 -12.72
N ILE A 10 10.22 8.17 -11.46
CA ILE A 10 9.39 7.69 -10.36
C ILE A 10 7.95 8.17 -10.56
N ARG A 11 7.74 9.43 -10.89
CA ARG A 11 6.42 10.05 -11.05
C ARG A 11 5.62 9.42 -12.19
N LYS A 12 6.26 9.07 -13.30
CA LYS A 12 5.64 8.42 -14.47
C LYS A 12 5.45 6.91 -14.29
N SER A 13 6.00 6.31 -13.23
CA SER A 13 5.83 4.90 -12.97
C SER A 13 4.39 4.57 -12.57
N ARG A 14 3.66 3.99 -13.50
CA ARG A 14 2.42 3.20 -13.48
C ARG A 14 1.20 3.59 -12.63
N SER A 15 1.28 4.34 -11.54
CA SER A 15 0.12 4.44 -10.64
C SER A 15 -0.70 5.72 -10.73
N GLY A 16 -0.21 6.75 -11.42
CA GLY A 16 -0.85 8.07 -11.42
C GLY A 16 -0.92 8.75 -10.04
N SER A 17 -0.23 8.19 -9.04
CA SER A 17 -0.22 8.62 -7.63
C SER A 17 0.94 9.54 -7.26
N GLY A 18 1.68 10.07 -8.24
CA GLY A 18 2.81 10.98 -7.99
C GLY A 18 4.10 10.32 -7.49
N GLY A 19 4.08 9.05 -7.05
CA GLY A 19 5.28 8.28 -6.69
C GLY A 19 5.99 8.70 -5.39
N ALA A 20 5.34 9.48 -4.52
CA ALA A 20 5.97 10.03 -3.31
C ALA A 20 6.50 8.94 -2.36
N VAL A 21 5.77 7.83 -2.16
CA VAL A 21 6.24 6.72 -1.31
C VAL A 21 7.54 6.13 -1.83
N THR A 22 7.62 5.86 -3.14
CA THR A 22 8.84 5.32 -3.76
C THR A 22 10.02 6.30 -3.62
N ALA A 23 9.78 7.59 -3.84
CA ALA A 23 10.80 8.63 -3.72
C ALA A 23 11.29 8.77 -2.26
N LEU A 24 10.36 8.75 -1.30
CA LEU A 24 10.67 8.83 0.13
C LEU A 24 11.51 7.62 0.59
N LEU A 25 11.16 6.42 0.14
CA LEU A 25 11.93 5.22 0.44
C LEU A 25 13.32 5.24 -0.22
N ALA A 26 13.43 5.81 -1.43
CA ALA A 26 14.73 6.02 -2.08
C ALA A 26 15.60 7.01 -1.30
N SER A 27 15.01 8.08 -0.74
CA SER A 27 15.71 9.03 0.15
C SER A 27 16.26 8.31 1.38
N GLY A 28 15.44 7.51 2.07
CA GLY A 28 15.86 6.80 3.28
C GLY A 28 16.96 5.76 3.03
N LEU A 29 16.91 5.02 1.90
CA LEU A 29 18.00 4.13 1.49
C LEU A 29 19.31 4.92 1.18
N ALA A 30 19.20 6.02 0.46
CA ALA A 30 20.35 6.85 0.11
C ALA A 30 20.97 7.55 1.34
N GLY A 31 20.12 7.96 2.30
CA GLY A 31 20.54 8.60 3.55
C GLY A 31 21.00 7.63 4.64
N GLY A 32 20.86 6.30 4.43
CA GLY A 32 21.25 5.29 5.42
C GLY A 32 20.30 5.21 6.64
N GLU A 33 19.08 5.74 6.55
CA GLU A 33 18.07 5.65 7.61
C GLU A 33 17.66 4.19 7.83
N PHE A 34 17.69 3.42 6.77
CA PHE A 34 17.53 1.95 6.75
C PHE A 34 18.35 1.36 5.60
N ASP A 35 18.75 0.11 5.72
CA ASP A 35 19.54 -0.61 4.73
C ASP A 35 18.69 -1.50 3.81
N ALA A 36 17.39 -1.64 4.11
CA ALA A 36 16.45 -2.36 3.26
C ALA A 36 15.03 -1.83 3.37
N VAL A 37 14.24 -2.08 2.33
CA VAL A 37 12.78 -1.87 2.29
C VAL A 37 12.11 -3.20 2.01
N VAL A 38 11.14 -3.58 2.82
CA VAL A 38 10.23 -4.69 2.51
C VAL A 38 8.98 -4.13 1.86
N ALA A 39 8.75 -4.51 0.61
CA ALA A 39 7.61 -4.04 -0.16
C ALA A 39 7.11 -5.13 -1.11
N THR A 40 6.04 -4.85 -1.84
CA THR A 40 5.42 -5.79 -2.77
C THR A 40 5.72 -5.40 -4.21
N ILE A 41 6.29 -6.31 -4.98
CA ILE A 41 6.38 -6.18 -6.44
C ILE A 41 5.28 -6.97 -7.13
N LYS A 42 4.98 -6.63 -8.38
CA LYS A 42 4.14 -7.46 -9.24
C LYS A 42 4.83 -8.80 -9.49
N SER A 43 4.11 -9.90 -9.34
CA SER A 43 4.56 -11.24 -9.67
C SER A 43 3.94 -11.70 -10.98
N ARG A 44 2.77 -12.32 -10.93
CA ARG A 44 2.06 -12.87 -12.08
C ARG A 44 0.62 -12.36 -12.08
N GLY A 45 0.16 -11.82 -13.21
CA GLY A 45 -1.20 -11.33 -13.31
C GLY A 45 -1.52 -10.28 -12.24
N ILE A 46 -2.49 -10.56 -11.39
CA ILE A 46 -2.91 -9.69 -10.27
C ILE A 46 -2.08 -9.90 -8.99
N GLU A 47 -1.22 -10.90 -8.96
CA GLU A 47 -0.49 -11.30 -7.76
C GLU A 47 0.63 -10.32 -7.41
N GLY A 48 0.79 -10.10 -6.11
CA GLY A 48 1.96 -9.48 -5.53
C GLY A 48 2.91 -10.50 -4.90
N ARG A 49 4.18 -10.16 -4.82
CA ARG A 49 5.20 -10.91 -4.09
C ARG A 49 5.99 -9.96 -3.20
N ALA A 50 6.15 -10.32 -1.93
CA ALA A 50 7.03 -9.59 -1.02
C ALA A 50 8.48 -9.73 -1.45
N VAL A 51 9.25 -8.66 -1.35
CA VAL A 51 10.69 -8.61 -1.66
C VAL A 51 11.40 -7.72 -0.66
N VAL A 52 12.67 -8.07 -0.39
CA VAL A 52 13.62 -7.20 0.29
C VAL A 52 14.35 -6.39 -0.79
N ILE A 53 14.33 -5.09 -0.65
CA ILE A 53 14.84 -4.12 -1.62
C ILE A 53 15.98 -3.36 -0.96
N THR A 54 17.14 -3.37 -1.58
CA THR A 54 18.35 -2.66 -1.12
C THR A 54 18.87 -1.66 -2.16
N ASP A 55 18.20 -1.61 -3.32
CA ASP A 55 18.60 -0.78 -4.44
C ASP A 55 17.42 -0.02 -5.06
N ARG A 56 17.73 1.07 -5.73
CA ARG A 56 16.73 1.95 -6.34
C ARG A 56 15.96 1.31 -7.50
N ASP A 57 16.61 0.49 -8.31
CA ASP A 57 15.98 -0.07 -9.51
C ASP A 57 14.93 -1.11 -9.13
N THR A 58 15.20 -1.92 -8.11
CA THR A 58 14.21 -2.84 -7.53
C THR A 58 13.08 -2.06 -6.86
N LEU A 59 13.37 -0.93 -6.20
CA LEU A 59 12.35 -0.08 -5.59
C LEU A 59 11.39 0.50 -6.64
N LEU A 60 11.88 0.91 -7.81
CA LEU A 60 11.04 1.36 -8.93
C LEU A 60 10.07 0.27 -9.41
N ARG A 61 10.47 -1.00 -9.38
CA ARG A 61 9.59 -2.14 -9.73
C ARG A 61 8.49 -2.39 -8.70
N ALA A 62 8.66 -1.92 -7.47
CA ALA A 62 7.65 -1.99 -6.42
C ALA A 62 6.56 -0.89 -6.55
N ALA A 63 6.76 0.12 -7.39
CA ALA A 63 5.78 1.17 -7.62
C ALA A 63 4.45 0.62 -8.16
N GLY A 64 3.35 1.24 -7.75
CA GLY A 64 1.99 0.88 -8.15
C GLY A 64 1.25 0.01 -7.14
N SER A 65 -0.08 -0.03 -7.26
CA SER A 65 -0.96 -0.76 -6.35
C SER A 65 -0.96 -2.27 -6.61
N ARG A 66 -1.17 -3.04 -5.54
CA ARG A 66 -1.38 -4.49 -5.59
C ARG A 66 -2.67 -4.81 -4.86
N TRP A 67 -3.44 -5.72 -5.43
CA TRP A 67 -4.82 -5.95 -5.01
C TRP A 67 -5.02 -7.26 -4.25
N THR A 68 -3.97 -8.08 -4.14
CA THR A 68 -3.97 -9.30 -3.32
C THR A 68 -3.17 -9.09 -2.05
N LEU A 69 -3.52 -9.82 -1.00
CA LEU A 69 -2.77 -9.81 0.24
C LEU A 69 -1.41 -10.49 0.04
N VAL A 70 -0.35 -9.88 0.57
CA VAL A 70 1.02 -10.38 0.45
C VAL A 70 1.66 -10.47 1.84
N GLU A 71 2.48 -11.49 2.04
CA GLU A 71 3.13 -11.82 3.33
C GLU A 71 4.35 -10.92 3.63
N ASN A 72 4.18 -9.58 3.56
CA ASN A 72 5.28 -8.64 3.81
C ASN A 72 5.87 -8.79 5.20
N LEU A 73 5.04 -9.04 6.22
CA LEU A 73 5.51 -9.18 7.61
C LEU A 73 6.32 -10.45 7.84
N LYS A 74 5.94 -11.55 7.18
CA LYS A 74 6.72 -12.78 7.23
C LYS A 74 8.12 -12.56 6.65
N LEU A 75 8.20 -11.90 5.50
CA LEU A 75 9.48 -11.58 4.87
C LEU A 75 10.29 -10.58 5.70
N LEU A 76 9.64 -9.57 6.29
CA LEU A 76 10.29 -8.62 7.19
C LEU A 76 10.95 -9.35 8.38
N HIS A 77 10.19 -10.23 9.03
CA HIS A 77 10.71 -11.05 10.12
C HIS A 77 11.91 -11.91 9.67
N GLN A 78 11.82 -12.58 8.53
CA GLN A 78 12.91 -13.38 7.98
C GLN A 78 14.16 -12.54 7.68
N ALA A 79 13.99 -11.36 7.07
CA ALA A 79 15.10 -10.47 6.74
C ALA A 79 15.83 -9.97 8.00
N LEU A 80 15.08 -9.57 9.01
CA LEU A 80 15.63 -9.11 10.28
C LEU A 80 16.27 -10.26 11.09
N SER A 81 15.65 -11.45 11.12
CA SER A 81 16.18 -12.62 11.84
C SER A 81 17.49 -13.14 11.25
N SER A 82 17.69 -13.02 9.93
CA SER A 82 18.90 -13.50 9.26
C SER A 82 20.13 -12.61 9.47
N TYR A 83 20.01 -11.50 10.19
CA TYR A 83 21.05 -10.47 10.41
C TYR A 83 21.64 -9.85 9.14
N ARG A 84 21.06 -10.14 7.98
CA ARG A 84 21.46 -9.52 6.70
C ARG A 84 20.94 -8.09 6.56
N VAL A 85 19.84 -7.78 7.27
CA VAL A 85 19.23 -6.44 7.32
C VAL A 85 19.33 -5.96 8.76
N ARG A 86 19.96 -4.84 9.01
CA ARG A 86 20.09 -4.24 10.35
C ARG A 86 18.87 -3.41 10.71
N LYS A 87 18.45 -2.54 9.79
CA LYS A 87 17.25 -1.71 9.92
C LYS A 87 16.46 -1.76 8.62
N ALA A 88 15.15 -1.91 8.71
CA ALA A 88 14.27 -2.00 7.56
C ALA A 88 13.14 -0.98 7.62
N ALA A 89 12.78 -0.42 6.45
CA ALA A 89 11.46 0.14 6.24
C ALA A 89 10.50 -0.92 5.70
N VAL A 90 9.22 -0.80 5.97
CA VAL A 90 8.20 -1.70 5.44
C VAL A 90 7.02 -0.93 4.86
N VAL A 91 6.56 -1.35 3.66
CA VAL A 91 5.31 -0.87 3.07
C VAL A 91 4.25 -1.94 3.29
N CYS A 92 3.14 -1.58 3.92
CA CYS A 92 2.16 -2.54 4.37
C CYS A 92 0.71 -2.00 4.29
N THR A 93 -0.25 -2.89 4.48
CA THR A 93 -1.67 -2.56 4.63
C THR A 93 -1.99 -2.16 6.08
N PRO A 94 -3.16 -1.53 6.36
CA PRO A 94 -3.54 -1.11 7.70
C PRO A 94 -3.50 -2.24 8.74
N CYS A 95 -4.03 -3.42 8.39
CA CYS A 95 -4.01 -4.58 9.29
C CYS A 95 -2.59 -5.08 9.60
N GLN A 96 -1.66 -4.94 8.66
CA GLN A 96 -0.25 -5.27 8.88
C GLN A 96 0.44 -4.21 9.75
N ALA A 97 0.15 -2.92 9.55
CA ALA A 97 0.65 -1.85 10.42
C ALA A 97 0.15 -2.03 11.87
N HIS A 98 -1.14 -2.34 12.02
CA HIS A 98 -1.74 -2.64 13.31
C HIS A 98 -1.03 -3.81 14.02
N PHE A 99 -0.78 -4.90 13.30
CA PHE A 99 -0.04 -6.05 13.86
C PHE A 99 1.36 -5.65 14.34
N LEU A 100 2.10 -4.87 13.55
CA LEU A 100 3.43 -4.38 13.95
C LEU A 100 3.36 -3.51 15.20
N LYS A 101 2.38 -2.64 15.30
CA LYS A 101 2.15 -1.81 16.49
C LYS A 101 1.83 -2.65 17.72
N GLN A 102 0.96 -3.64 17.58
CA GLN A 102 0.59 -4.54 18.66
C GLN A 102 1.79 -5.36 19.16
N THR A 103 2.59 -5.93 18.26
CA THR A 103 3.78 -6.71 18.63
C THR A 103 4.87 -5.87 19.28
N ALA A 104 5.02 -4.61 18.88
CA ALA A 104 5.94 -3.67 19.52
C ALA A 104 5.48 -3.26 20.93
N THR A 105 4.16 -3.14 21.15
CA THR A 105 3.59 -2.77 22.44
C THR A 105 3.51 -3.95 23.40
N PHE A 106 3.19 -5.13 22.87
CA PHE A 106 3.01 -6.36 23.65
C PHE A 106 3.80 -7.50 23.01
N PRO A 107 5.14 -7.57 23.22
CA PRO A 107 5.95 -8.63 22.64
C PRO A 107 5.51 -9.99 23.23
N LEU A 108 5.13 -10.92 22.34
CA LEU A 108 4.61 -12.24 22.72
C LEU A 108 5.71 -13.17 23.26
N VAL A 109 6.94 -12.98 22.80
CA VAL A 109 8.10 -13.79 23.19
C VAL A 109 9.32 -12.88 23.36
N GLU A 110 9.97 -13.02 24.49
CA GLU A 110 11.21 -12.31 24.80
C GLU A 110 12.29 -12.61 23.74
N GLY A 111 12.97 -11.59 23.22
CA GLY A 111 14.03 -11.75 22.21
C GLY A 111 13.55 -11.89 20.76
N THR A 112 12.24 -11.90 20.49
CA THR A 112 11.69 -11.92 19.12
C THR A 112 11.14 -10.56 18.66
N ASP A 113 11.27 -9.55 19.52
CA ASP A 113 10.90 -8.19 19.17
C ASP A 113 11.95 -7.55 18.26
N PHE A 114 11.56 -7.23 17.04
CA PHE A 114 12.36 -6.51 16.06
C PHE A 114 11.95 -5.05 15.91
N SER A 115 11.08 -4.52 16.79
CA SER A 115 10.50 -3.18 16.69
C SER A 115 11.55 -2.09 16.56
N GLU A 116 12.65 -2.18 17.31
CA GLU A 116 13.77 -1.22 17.24
C GLU A 116 14.53 -1.25 15.91
N ARG A 117 14.41 -2.35 15.17
CA ARG A 117 15.03 -2.54 13.85
C ARG A 117 14.10 -2.20 12.69
N ILE A 118 12.83 -1.89 12.98
CA ILE A 118 11.89 -1.35 12.01
C ILE A 118 12.03 0.17 12.02
N ALA A 119 12.77 0.68 11.04
CA ALA A 119 13.09 2.10 10.96
C ALA A 119 11.89 2.96 10.52
N LEU A 120 11.00 2.41 9.68
CA LEU A 120 9.83 3.14 9.16
C LEU A 120 8.72 2.18 8.74
N VAL A 121 7.50 2.47 9.16
CA VAL A 121 6.28 1.79 8.70
C VAL A 121 5.48 2.74 7.81
N VAL A 122 5.39 2.41 6.52
CA VAL A 122 4.54 3.14 5.56
C VAL A 122 3.28 2.32 5.32
N GLY A 123 2.17 2.79 5.86
CA GLY A 123 0.87 2.17 5.71
C GLY A 123 0.10 2.74 4.50
N LEU A 124 -0.40 1.88 3.63
CA LEU A 124 -1.17 2.30 2.47
C LEU A 124 -2.66 2.39 2.79
N PHE A 125 -3.34 3.40 2.26
CA PHE A 125 -4.81 3.46 2.31
C PHE A 125 -5.39 2.20 1.66
N CYS A 126 -6.34 1.55 2.34
CA CYS A 126 -6.82 0.25 1.93
C CYS A 126 -8.32 0.07 2.17
N MET A 127 -9.10 -0.17 1.11
CA MET A 127 -10.51 -0.56 1.20
C MET A 127 -10.71 -2.07 1.36
N GLY A 128 -9.68 -2.87 1.06
CA GLY A 128 -9.68 -4.33 1.09
C GLY A 128 -8.74 -4.91 0.04
N THR A 129 -8.48 -6.20 0.17
CA THR A 129 -7.69 -6.98 -0.80
C THR A 129 -8.55 -8.11 -1.35
N PHE A 130 -8.31 -8.51 -2.59
CA PHE A 130 -9.08 -9.60 -3.19
C PHE A 130 -8.55 -10.97 -2.77
N SER A 131 -9.48 -11.91 -2.58
CA SER A 131 -9.17 -13.33 -2.60
C SER A 131 -8.70 -13.71 -4.00
N GLN A 132 -7.43 -13.99 -4.15
CA GLN A 132 -6.82 -14.27 -5.45
C GLN A 132 -7.52 -15.44 -6.18
N PRO A 133 -7.82 -16.61 -5.54
CA PRO A 133 -8.52 -17.68 -6.23
C PRO A 133 -9.92 -17.29 -6.71
N SER A 134 -10.68 -16.57 -5.87
CA SER A 134 -12.06 -16.17 -6.19
C SER A 134 -12.10 -15.14 -7.31
N PHE A 135 -11.27 -14.11 -7.24
CA PHE A 135 -11.21 -13.07 -8.27
C PHE A 135 -10.70 -13.62 -9.61
N THR A 136 -9.72 -14.52 -9.58
CA THR A 136 -9.22 -15.24 -10.76
C THR A 136 -10.33 -16.08 -11.40
N ALA A 137 -11.07 -16.85 -10.62
CA ALA A 137 -12.20 -17.66 -11.11
C ALA A 137 -13.28 -16.77 -11.74
N PHE A 138 -13.56 -15.61 -11.14
CA PHE A 138 -14.49 -14.64 -11.69
C PHE A 138 -14.03 -14.11 -13.07
N LEU A 139 -12.78 -13.65 -13.19
CA LEU A 139 -12.23 -13.16 -14.46
C LEU A 139 -12.33 -14.22 -15.58
N ARG A 140 -12.00 -15.46 -15.26
CA ARG A 140 -12.10 -16.57 -16.21
C ARG A 140 -13.55 -16.83 -16.64
N ARG A 141 -14.48 -16.92 -15.69
CA ARG A 141 -15.88 -17.26 -15.99
C ARG A 141 -16.62 -16.15 -16.70
N ARG A 142 -16.40 -14.90 -16.27
CA ARG A 142 -17.17 -13.75 -16.75
C ARG A 142 -16.63 -13.16 -18.04
N PHE A 143 -15.31 -13.15 -18.21
CA PHE A 143 -14.62 -12.44 -19.30
C PHE A 143 -13.72 -13.33 -20.15
N GLY A 144 -13.56 -14.62 -19.80
CA GLY A 144 -12.65 -15.56 -20.48
C GLY A 144 -11.17 -15.19 -20.33
N VAL A 145 -10.81 -14.41 -19.28
CA VAL A 145 -9.45 -13.88 -19.07
C VAL A 145 -8.71 -14.73 -18.07
N SER A 146 -7.53 -15.21 -18.44
CA SER A 146 -6.59 -15.86 -17.54
C SER A 146 -5.84 -14.82 -16.70
N PRO A 147 -5.46 -15.14 -15.46
CA PRO A 147 -4.73 -14.19 -14.59
C PRO A 147 -3.45 -13.68 -15.21
N GLU A 148 -2.80 -14.52 -16.00
CA GLU A 148 -1.53 -14.24 -16.68
C GLU A 148 -1.64 -13.15 -17.72
N GLU A 149 -2.81 -13.00 -18.33
CA GLU A 149 -3.11 -11.98 -19.34
C GLU A 149 -3.34 -10.60 -18.69
N VAL A 150 -3.57 -10.53 -17.35
CA VAL A 150 -3.78 -9.26 -16.66
C VAL A 150 -2.47 -8.52 -16.54
N THR A 151 -2.38 -7.35 -17.16
CA THR A 151 -1.18 -6.51 -17.16
C THR A 151 -1.21 -5.45 -16.07
N ASP A 152 -2.38 -4.92 -15.71
CA ASP A 152 -2.56 -3.97 -14.61
C ASP A 152 -4.00 -3.97 -14.09
N VAL A 153 -4.17 -3.49 -12.85
CA VAL A 153 -5.48 -3.25 -12.23
C VAL A 153 -5.45 -1.90 -11.53
N SER A 154 -6.41 -1.06 -11.85
CA SER A 154 -6.56 0.25 -11.21
C SER A 154 -8.01 0.50 -10.81
N LEU A 155 -8.23 1.30 -9.77
CA LEU A 155 -9.55 1.74 -9.32
C LEU A 155 -9.76 3.17 -9.79
N ARG A 156 -10.77 3.39 -10.65
CA ARG A 156 -11.16 4.71 -11.16
C ARG A 156 -12.67 4.78 -11.32
N GLU A 157 -13.26 5.92 -11.03
CA GLU A 157 -14.68 6.19 -11.32
C GLU A 157 -15.64 5.10 -10.79
N GLY A 158 -15.38 4.61 -9.57
CA GLY A 158 -16.20 3.58 -8.94
C GLY A 158 -16.13 2.19 -9.57
N ALA A 159 -15.10 1.92 -10.42
CA ALA A 159 -14.90 0.62 -11.04
C ALA A 159 -13.42 0.21 -11.03
N LEU A 160 -13.18 -1.10 -10.99
CA LEU A 160 -11.88 -1.66 -11.33
C LEU A 160 -11.72 -1.66 -12.84
N HIS A 161 -10.61 -1.13 -13.29
CA HIS A 161 -10.16 -1.21 -14.67
C HIS A 161 -9.06 -2.26 -14.74
N VAL A 162 -9.34 -3.39 -15.39
CA VAL A 162 -8.41 -4.52 -15.54
C VAL A 162 -7.84 -4.48 -16.95
N GLU A 163 -6.58 -4.11 -17.06
CA GLU A 163 -5.84 -4.12 -18.33
C GLU A 163 -5.48 -5.56 -18.68
N VAL A 164 -5.77 -5.97 -19.90
CA VAL A 164 -5.58 -7.34 -20.37
C VAL A 164 -4.74 -7.29 -21.65
N GLU A 165 -3.73 -8.15 -21.72
CA GLU A 165 -2.85 -8.26 -22.88
C GLU A 165 -3.65 -8.51 -24.17
N GLY A 166 -3.31 -7.77 -25.23
CA GLY A 166 -4.00 -7.86 -26.52
C GLY A 166 -5.38 -7.18 -26.59
N ARG A 167 -5.94 -6.67 -25.50
CA ARG A 167 -7.18 -5.88 -25.51
C ARG A 167 -6.90 -4.38 -25.67
N LYS A 168 -7.68 -3.70 -26.52
CA LYS A 168 -7.56 -2.25 -26.74
C LYS A 168 -8.12 -1.41 -25.58
N ALA A 169 -9.06 -1.96 -24.82
CA ALA A 169 -9.69 -1.28 -23.70
C ALA A 169 -9.71 -2.18 -22.47
N PRO A 170 -9.54 -1.60 -21.25
CA PRO A 170 -9.61 -2.37 -20.01
C PRO A 170 -11.02 -2.94 -19.78
N LEU A 171 -11.08 -4.05 -19.06
CA LEU A 171 -12.35 -4.52 -18.51
C LEU A 171 -12.76 -3.56 -17.38
N ARG A 172 -14.02 -3.15 -17.39
CA ARG A 172 -14.60 -2.30 -16.36
C ARG A 172 -15.50 -3.15 -15.46
N ILE A 173 -15.10 -3.30 -14.19
CA ILE A 173 -15.82 -4.08 -13.18
C ILE A 173 -16.30 -3.11 -12.10
N PRO A 174 -17.61 -2.89 -11.92
CA PRO A 174 -18.13 -2.05 -10.86
C PRO A 174 -17.63 -2.48 -9.48
N VAL A 175 -17.30 -1.54 -8.60
CA VAL A 175 -16.83 -1.85 -7.22
C VAL A 175 -17.86 -2.72 -6.48
N ALA A 176 -19.16 -2.46 -6.69
CA ALA A 176 -20.23 -3.26 -6.07
C ALA A 176 -20.15 -4.75 -6.43
N GLU A 177 -19.73 -5.09 -7.66
CA GLU A 177 -19.50 -6.48 -8.10
C GLU A 177 -18.16 -7.00 -7.56
N ALA A 178 -17.12 -6.16 -7.54
CA ALA A 178 -15.80 -6.54 -7.07
C ALA A 178 -15.73 -6.84 -5.57
N VAL A 179 -16.58 -6.22 -4.77
CA VAL A 179 -16.65 -6.42 -3.30
C VAL A 179 -16.91 -7.87 -2.92
N GLU A 180 -17.61 -8.64 -3.76
CA GLU A 180 -17.90 -10.07 -3.51
C GLU A 180 -16.63 -10.93 -3.45
N PHE A 181 -15.51 -10.43 -4.01
CA PHE A 181 -14.22 -11.13 -4.05
C PHE A 181 -13.22 -10.62 -3.01
N VAL A 182 -13.63 -9.68 -2.16
CA VAL A 182 -12.81 -9.16 -1.07
C VAL A 182 -12.62 -10.23 0.00
N ASN A 183 -11.41 -10.34 0.54
CA ASN A 183 -11.12 -11.25 1.65
C ASN A 183 -12.04 -10.96 2.85
N LEU A 184 -12.55 -12.02 3.49
CA LEU A 184 -13.49 -11.93 4.60
C LEU A 184 -12.98 -11.03 5.73
N GLY A 185 -11.71 -11.17 6.13
CA GLY A 185 -11.09 -10.30 7.14
C GLY A 185 -11.07 -8.83 6.78
N CYS A 186 -11.03 -8.49 5.47
CA CYS A 186 -11.12 -7.11 5.02
C CYS A 186 -12.52 -6.51 5.16
N LEU A 187 -13.56 -7.34 5.15
CA LEU A 187 -14.94 -6.89 5.39
C LEU A 187 -15.18 -6.50 6.86
N LEU A 188 -14.37 -7.03 7.78
CA LEU A 188 -14.40 -6.74 9.22
C LEU A 188 -13.45 -5.60 9.64
N CYS A 189 -12.57 -5.16 8.73
CA CYS A 189 -11.54 -4.15 9.00
C CYS A 189 -12.11 -2.74 8.88
N GLU A 190 -11.95 -1.92 9.92
CA GLU A 190 -12.44 -0.53 9.99
C GLU A 190 -11.39 0.48 9.52
N ASP A 191 -10.10 0.16 9.63
CA ASP A 191 -9.02 1.10 9.32
C ASP A 191 -8.80 1.23 7.81
N TYR A 192 -9.10 2.43 7.29
CA TYR A 192 -8.84 2.81 5.91
C TYR A 192 -7.45 3.39 5.71
N THR A 193 -7.01 4.22 6.65
CA THR A 193 -5.84 5.09 6.48
C THR A 193 -4.55 4.56 7.09
N ALA A 194 -4.53 3.34 7.64
CA ALA A 194 -3.38 2.76 8.33
C ALA A 194 -2.91 3.63 9.51
N SER A 195 -3.82 3.83 10.47
CA SER A 195 -3.63 4.74 11.61
C SER A 195 -2.43 4.39 12.51
N ASP A 196 -2.01 3.13 12.52
CA ASP A 196 -0.88 2.62 13.30
C ASP A 196 0.48 2.65 12.58
N ALA A 197 0.53 3.18 11.35
CA ALA A 197 1.78 3.39 10.63
C ALA A 197 2.54 4.64 11.11
N ASP A 198 3.79 4.82 10.70
CA ASP A 198 4.52 6.09 10.88
C ASP A 198 4.08 7.13 9.86
N ILE A 199 3.90 6.69 8.62
CA ILE A 199 3.37 7.50 7.52
C ILE A 199 2.24 6.72 6.87
N SER A 200 1.07 7.33 6.78
CA SER A 200 -0.03 6.82 5.98
C SER A 200 0.02 7.42 4.59
N ALA A 201 -0.17 6.60 3.56
CA ALA A 201 -0.07 7.03 2.16
C ALA A 201 -1.25 6.53 1.32
N GLY A 202 -1.81 7.39 0.49
CA GLY A 202 -2.91 7.02 -0.39
C GLY A 202 -3.14 8.00 -1.52
N VAL A 203 -4.19 7.75 -2.29
CA VAL A 203 -4.62 8.62 -3.39
C VAL A 203 -6.03 9.13 -3.14
N ALA A 204 -6.29 10.33 -3.62
CA ALA A 204 -7.62 10.91 -3.70
C ALA A 204 -7.91 11.29 -5.16
N ALA A 205 -9.15 11.16 -5.59
CA ALA A 205 -9.55 11.50 -6.96
C ALA A 205 -9.38 13.00 -7.25
N ALA A 206 -9.60 13.82 -6.23
CA ALA A 206 -9.40 15.27 -6.28
C ALA A 206 -7.94 15.71 -6.40
N ALA A 207 -6.96 14.81 -6.11
CA ALA A 207 -5.53 15.12 -6.14
C ALA A 207 -4.76 14.24 -7.14
N ARG A 208 -5.22 14.17 -8.38
CA ARG A 208 -4.55 13.39 -9.43
C ARG A 208 -3.09 13.78 -9.60
N GLY A 209 -2.20 12.78 -9.67
CA GLY A 209 -0.76 12.98 -9.81
C GLY A 209 -0.04 13.30 -8.50
N TRP A 210 -0.76 13.26 -7.39
CA TRP A 210 -0.23 13.43 -6.04
C TRP A 210 -0.55 12.21 -5.17
N THR A 211 0.32 11.97 -4.18
CA THR A 211 0.07 11.06 -3.08
C THR A 211 -0.37 11.89 -1.87
N VAL A 212 -1.44 11.49 -1.20
CA VAL A 212 -1.76 12.03 0.13
C VAL A 212 -0.86 11.35 1.14
N LEU A 213 -0.14 12.12 1.92
CA LEU A 213 0.71 11.64 3.03
C LEU A 213 0.22 12.23 4.34
N VAL A 214 0.16 11.38 5.37
CA VAL A 214 -0.17 11.77 6.75
C VAL A 214 0.93 11.24 7.66
N ALA A 215 1.72 12.13 8.27
CA ALA A 215 2.62 11.75 9.36
C ALA A 215 1.79 11.38 10.58
N ARG A 216 2.04 10.20 11.15
CA ARG A 216 1.35 9.68 12.35
C ARG A 216 2.24 9.69 13.57
N THR A 217 3.55 9.66 13.36
CA THR A 217 4.56 9.69 14.42
C THR A 217 5.59 10.77 14.12
N GLU A 218 6.37 11.16 15.13
CA GLU A 218 7.49 12.07 14.97
C GLU A 218 8.51 11.55 13.96
N ARG A 219 8.85 10.26 14.02
CA ARG A 219 9.72 9.58 13.03
C ARG A 219 9.17 9.69 11.60
N GLY A 220 7.85 9.58 11.43
CA GLY A 220 7.19 9.77 10.15
C GLY A 220 7.32 11.22 9.65
N ALA A 221 7.13 12.21 10.53
CA ALA A 221 7.28 13.62 10.20
C ALA A 221 8.73 13.96 9.79
N GLU A 222 9.72 13.55 10.58
CA GLU A 222 11.14 13.73 10.27
C GLU A 222 11.52 13.13 8.90
N MET A 223 10.98 11.96 8.57
CA MET A 223 11.27 11.32 7.29
C MET A 223 10.70 12.11 6.11
N LEU A 224 9.51 12.72 6.26
CA LEU A 224 8.91 13.59 5.25
C LEU A 224 9.75 14.86 5.06
N GLU A 225 10.12 15.52 6.14
CA GLU A 225 10.97 16.73 6.12
C GLU A 225 12.33 16.45 5.46
N LYS A 226 12.98 15.33 5.80
CA LYS A 226 14.23 14.90 5.16
C LYS A 226 14.05 14.65 3.66
N GLY A 227 12.99 13.94 3.27
CA GLY A 227 12.72 13.64 1.87
C GLY A 227 12.49 14.90 1.02
N GLU A 228 11.84 15.91 1.59
CA GLU A 228 11.65 17.22 0.96
C GLU A 228 12.95 18.01 0.91
N ALA A 229 13.64 18.16 2.04
CA ALA A 229 14.90 18.91 2.13
C ALA A 229 16.00 18.35 1.19
N GLN A 230 16.02 17.04 0.98
CA GLN A 230 16.94 16.38 0.05
C GLN A 230 16.47 16.41 -1.42
N GLY A 231 15.30 16.99 -1.70
CA GLY A 231 14.76 17.11 -3.06
C GLY A 231 14.26 15.81 -3.68
N PHE A 232 13.90 14.81 -2.88
CA PHE A 232 13.28 13.57 -3.38
C PHE A 232 11.77 13.71 -3.62
N ILE A 233 11.11 14.49 -2.77
CA ILE A 233 9.69 14.80 -2.89
C ILE A 233 9.48 16.31 -2.91
N GLU A 234 8.45 16.75 -3.59
CA GLU A 234 7.87 18.08 -3.44
C GLU A 234 6.52 17.95 -2.74
N THR A 235 6.20 18.91 -1.88
CA THR A 235 4.98 18.87 -1.06
C THR A 235 4.07 20.05 -1.36
N ALA A 236 2.79 19.89 -1.04
CA ALA A 236 1.79 20.92 -1.09
C ALA A 236 0.74 20.72 0.02
N GLN A 237 0.06 21.77 0.40
CA GLN A 237 -1.09 21.65 1.30
C GLN A 237 -2.21 20.87 0.62
N ALA A 238 -2.80 19.90 1.33
CA ALA A 238 -3.97 19.20 0.84
C ALA A 238 -5.20 20.12 0.86
N PRO A 239 -5.90 20.30 -0.28
CA PRO A 239 -7.17 21.01 -0.33
C PRO A 239 -8.24 20.32 0.52
N GLU A 240 -9.27 21.07 0.91
CA GLU A 240 -10.33 20.56 1.79
C GLU A 240 -11.11 19.41 1.16
N ASP A 241 -11.39 19.45 -0.13
CA ASP A 241 -12.10 18.41 -0.87
C ASP A 241 -11.35 17.07 -0.84
N VAL A 242 -10.01 17.08 -0.83
CA VAL A 242 -9.17 15.89 -0.65
C VAL A 242 -9.35 15.30 0.75
N LEU A 243 -9.39 16.16 1.78
CA LEU A 243 -9.59 15.71 3.16
C LEU A 243 -10.99 15.12 3.34
N VAL A 244 -11.99 15.77 2.79
CA VAL A 244 -13.40 15.31 2.82
C VAL A 244 -13.51 13.94 2.13
N GLU A 245 -12.90 13.75 0.95
CA GLU A 245 -12.90 12.45 0.26
C GLU A 245 -12.31 11.33 1.13
N ILE A 246 -11.18 11.61 1.79
CA ILE A 246 -10.52 10.60 2.64
C ILE A 246 -11.37 10.24 3.85
N LEU A 247 -11.97 11.24 4.52
CA LEU A 247 -12.85 11.03 5.67
C LEU A 247 -14.09 10.21 5.26
N GLN A 248 -14.74 10.56 4.15
CA GLN A 248 -15.88 9.81 3.63
C GLN A 248 -15.54 8.35 3.37
N ARG A 249 -14.40 8.05 2.75
CA ARG A 249 -13.95 6.67 2.52
C ARG A 249 -13.62 5.92 3.80
N ALA A 250 -13.06 6.61 4.81
CA ALA A 250 -12.80 6.02 6.11
C ALA A 250 -14.11 5.66 6.83
N GLU A 251 -15.08 6.57 6.82
CA GLU A 251 -16.42 6.32 7.38
C GLU A 251 -17.16 5.21 6.64
N GLU A 252 -17.10 5.19 5.31
CA GLU A 252 -17.69 4.13 4.49
C GLU A 252 -17.13 2.76 4.86
N LYS A 253 -15.80 2.66 5.00
CA LYS A 253 -15.16 1.39 5.40
C LYS A 253 -15.56 0.97 6.81
N ALA A 254 -15.53 1.89 7.78
CA ALA A 254 -15.92 1.61 9.16
C ALA A 254 -17.39 1.17 9.26
N ARG A 255 -18.30 1.89 8.59
CA ARG A 255 -19.73 1.53 8.52
C ARG A 255 -19.92 0.13 7.93
N ARG A 256 -19.29 -0.18 6.80
CA ARG A 256 -19.34 -1.51 6.19
C ARG A 256 -18.90 -2.60 7.15
N ALA A 257 -17.83 -2.36 7.90
CA ALA A 257 -17.30 -3.34 8.86
C ALA A 257 -18.27 -3.58 10.01
N VAL A 258 -18.90 -2.54 10.54
CA VAL A 258 -19.93 -2.65 11.59
C VAL A 258 -21.15 -3.40 11.06
N GLU A 259 -21.68 -3.03 9.90
CA GLU A 259 -22.84 -3.70 9.26
C GLU A 259 -22.54 -5.19 9.03
N TYR A 260 -21.31 -5.53 8.63
CA TYR A 260 -20.95 -6.92 8.42
C TYR A 260 -20.82 -7.69 9.73
N LYS A 261 -20.24 -7.12 10.79
CA LYS A 261 -20.18 -7.73 12.12
C LYS A 261 -21.56 -8.03 12.68
N LEU A 262 -22.53 -7.13 12.51
CA LEU A 262 -23.90 -7.28 12.98
C LEU A 262 -24.68 -8.42 12.31
N ARG A 263 -24.22 -8.93 11.16
CA ARG A 263 -24.84 -10.10 10.50
C ARG A 263 -24.51 -11.43 11.18
N PHE A 264 -23.54 -11.45 12.08
CA PHE A 264 -23.09 -12.66 12.78
C PHE A 264 -23.40 -12.64 14.28
N VAL A 265 -24.11 -11.62 14.74
CA VAL A 265 -24.68 -11.51 16.09
C VAL A 265 -26.18 -11.73 16.03
#